data_66455fb9f0c800f8698003bf459d12ec
#
_entry.id   66455fb9f0c800f8698003bf459d12ec
#
_cell.length_a   1.000
_cell.length_b   1.000
_cell.length_c   1.000
_cell.angle_alpha   90.00
_cell.angle_beta   90.00
_cell.angle_gamma   90.00
#
_symmetry.space_group_name_H-M   'P 1'
#
loop_
_entity.id
_entity.type
_entity.pdbx_description
1 polymer ?
#
loop_
_entity_poly.entity_id
_entity_poly.type
_entity_poly.pdbx_seq_one_letter_code
_entity_poly.pdbx_strand_id
1 'polypeptide(L)'
;QGYSSAASDVYKRQALREVIEKEALAWAVGIVSPGEIDKINILNASFLAMHRAVDRLQLRPQHLLIDGNRFKKYRDIPHTTVVKGDGKYLSIAAASILAKTYRDDYMNRLHEEFPYYDWNHNKGYPTKKHRAAIAERGTTPYHRMTFNLLGGGQLELPFL
;
A
#
# COMPACT_ATOMS: atom_id res chain seq x y z
N GLN A 1 -26.63 -5.69 12.98
CA GLN A 1 -25.54 -5.29 12.10
C GLN A 1 -25.02 -6.53 11.38
N GLY A 2 -25.35 -6.64 10.08
CA GLY A 2 -24.86 -7.73 9.25
C GLY A 2 -23.34 -7.65 9.14
N TYR A 3 -22.64 -8.73 9.46
CA TYR A 3 -21.22 -8.87 9.17
C TYR A 3 -21.04 -8.79 7.65
N SER A 4 -20.50 -7.68 7.16
CA SER A 4 -20.06 -7.59 5.79
C SER A 4 -18.92 -8.60 5.59
N SER A 5 -19.06 -9.56 4.70
CA SER A 5 -17.98 -10.50 4.42
C SER A 5 -16.81 -9.72 3.79
N ALA A 6 -15.56 -10.17 4.02
CA ALA A 6 -14.38 -9.56 3.41
C ALA A 6 -14.52 -9.42 1.89
N ALA A 7 -15.19 -10.38 1.23
CA ALA A 7 -15.50 -10.33 -0.20
C ALA A 7 -16.44 -9.17 -0.55
N SER A 8 -17.48 -8.91 0.28
CA SER A 8 -18.40 -7.79 0.05
C SER A 8 -17.72 -6.44 0.22
N ASP A 9 -16.73 -6.34 1.12
CA ASP A 9 -15.95 -5.11 1.34
C ASP A 9 -14.98 -4.84 0.17
N VAL A 10 -14.40 -5.88 -0.42
CA VAL A 10 -13.58 -5.77 -1.63
C VAL A 10 -14.44 -5.30 -2.81
N TYR A 11 -15.61 -5.90 -3.01
CA TYR A 11 -16.53 -5.52 -4.08
C TYR A 11 -17.01 -4.06 -3.94
N LYS A 12 -17.38 -3.65 -2.73
CA LYS A 12 -17.79 -2.26 -2.46
C LYS A 12 -16.65 -1.27 -2.73
N ARG A 13 -15.41 -1.60 -2.34
CA ARG A 13 -14.24 -0.75 -2.62
C ARG A 13 -13.97 -0.62 -4.11
N GLN A 14 -14.13 -1.71 -4.87
CA GLN A 14 -13.92 -1.68 -6.31
C GLN A 14 -14.96 -0.79 -7.03
N ALA A 15 -16.24 -0.91 -6.65
CA ALA A 15 -17.30 -0.04 -7.17
C ALA A 15 -17.08 1.44 -6.81
N LEU A 16 -16.65 1.72 -5.57
CA LEU A 16 -16.32 3.09 -5.14
C LEU A 16 -15.10 3.65 -5.87
N ARG A 17 -14.12 2.82 -6.21
CA ARG A 17 -12.96 3.25 -7.00
C ARG A 17 -13.39 3.86 -8.34
N GLU A 18 -14.27 3.20 -9.08
CA GLU A 18 -14.75 3.71 -10.38
C GLU A 18 -15.44 5.07 -10.22
N VAL A 19 -16.23 5.24 -9.15
CA VAL A 19 -16.86 6.53 -8.84
C VAL A 19 -15.82 7.59 -8.52
N ILE A 20 -14.82 7.28 -7.68
CA ILE A 20 -13.77 8.22 -7.28
C ILE A 20 -12.95 8.64 -8.50
N GLU A 21 -12.54 7.70 -9.34
CA GLU A 21 -11.76 7.98 -10.55
C GLU A 21 -12.51 8.89 -11.52
N LYS A 22 -13.83 8.80 -11.58
CA LYS A 22 -14.69 9.60 -12.45
C LYS A 22 -14.99 10.98 -11.87
N GLU A 23 -15.27 11.07 -10.56
CA GLU A 23 -15.80 12.30 -9.94
C GLU A 23 -14.71 13.17 -9.30
N ALA A 24 -13.52 12.63 -9.01
CA ALA A 24 -12.43 13.43 -8.44
C ALA A 24 -11.88 14.42 -9.48
N LEU A 25 -11.64 15.66 -9.08
CA LEU A 25 -11.03 16.69 -9.92
C LEU A 25 -9.64 16.27 -10.43
N ALA A 26 -8.88 15.55 -9.62
CA ALA A 26 -7.62 14.91 -9.97
C ALA A 26 -7.34 13.79 -8.95
N TRP A 27 -6.73 12.72 -9.41
CA TRP A 27 -6.24 11.66 -8.56
C TRP A 27 -4.96 11.06 -9.12
N ALA A 28 -4.15 10.46 -8.24
CA ALA A 28 -2.93 9.76 -8.64
C ALA A 28 -2.52 8.76 -7.57
N VAL A 29 -1.75 7.74 -7.98
CA VAL A 29 -1.17 6.74 -7.09
C VAL A 29 0.35 6.82 -7.14
N GLY A 30 0.98 7.00 -5.97
CA GLY A 30 2.43 6.94 -5.81
C GLY A 30 2.87 5.54 -5.40
N ILE A 31 3.91 5.02 -6.04
CA ILE A 31 4.46 3.67 -5.78
C ILE A 31 5.90 3.80 -5.33
N VAL A 32 6.27 3.00 -4.33
CA VAL A 32 7.65 2.83 -3.84
C VAL A 32 7.97 1.34 -3.87
N SER A 33 9.10 0.98 -4.49
CA SER A 33 9.52 -0.41 -4.65
C SER A 33 10.03 -1.01 -3.34
N PRO A 34 10.04 -2.35 -3.20
CA PRO A 34 10.63 -3.02 -2.05
C PRO A 34 12.09 -2.61 -1.79
N GLY A 35 12.92 -2.53 -2.83
CA GLY A 35 14.31 -2.10 -2.69
C GLY A 35 14.48 -0.66 -2.21
N GLU A 36 13.55 0.24 -2.55
CA GLU A 36 13.53 1.60 -1.98
C GLU A 36 13.10 1.57 -0.52
N ILE A 37 12.09 0.75 -0.16
CA ILE A 37 11.65 0.58 1.23
C ILE A 37 12.81 0.09 2.10
N ASP A 38 13.59 -0.87 1.62
CA ASP A 38 14.75 -1.41 2.33
C ASP A 38 15.84 -0.34 2.58
N LYS A 39 15.99 0.62 1.67
CA LYS A 39 16.95 1.73 1.81
C LYS A 39 16.52 2.82 2.78
N ILE A 40 15.24 3.17 2.81
CA ILE A 40 14.74 4.37 3.51
C ILE A 40 13.79 4.07 4.66
N ASN A 41 13.47 2.81 4.93
CA ASN A 41 12.45 2.25 5.81
C ASN A 41 11.00 2.55 5.40
N ILE A 42 10.06 1.82 6.00
CA ILE A 42 8.64 1.85 5.62
C ILE A 42 7.99 3.22 5.90
N LEU A 43 8.38 3.92 6.96
CA LEU A 43 7.81 5.23 7.29
C LEU A 43 8.20 6.27 6.23
N ASN A 44 9.48 6.37 5.91
CA ASN A 44 9.95 7.29 4.87
C ASN A 44 9.44 6.89 3.48
N ALA A 45 9.30 5.59 3.21
CA ALA A 45 8.71 5.09 1.98
C ALA A 45 7.24 5.50 1.82
N SER A 46 6.45 5.50 2.92
CA SER A 46 5.08 6.00 2.87
C SER A 46 5.01 7.49 2.56
N PHE A 47 5.90 8.32 3.12
CA PHE A 47 5.98 9.74 2.77
C PHE A 47 6.40 9.93 1.30
N LEU A 48 7.37 9.16 0.82
CA LEU A 48 7.80 9.21 -0.57
C LEU A 48 6.67 8.81 -1.53
N ALA A 49 5.88 7.79 -1.19
CA ALA A 49 4.71 7.40 -1.98
C ALA A 49 3.67 8.52 -2.05
N MET A 50 3.36 9.18 -0.93
CA MET A 50 2.47 10.34 -0.90
C MET A 50 3.01 11.49 -1.75
N HIS A 51 4.30 11.82 -1.64
CA HIS A 51 4.94 12.85 -2.46
C HIS A 51 4.85 12.54 -3.95
N ARG A 52 5.12 11.29 -4.36
CA ARG A 52 4.99 10.83 -5.75
C ARG A 52 3.55 10.89 -6.26
N ALA A 53 2.57 10.62 -5.40
CA ALA A 53 1.17 10.79 -5.77
C ALA A 53 0.85 12.27 -6.04
N VAL A 54 1.28 13.18 -5.17
CA VAL A 54 1.08 14.64 -5.36
C VAL A 54 1.80 15.15 -6.61
N ASP A 55 3.04 14.66 -6.89
CA ASP A 55 3.79 15.02 -8.10
C ASP A 55 3.07 14.65 -9.41
N ARG A 56 2.25 13.59 -9.38
CA ARG A 56 1.50 13.09 -10.54
C ARG A 56 0.11 13.72 -10.72
N LEU A 57 -0.34 14.52 -9.76
CA LEU A 57 -1.63 15.20 -9.90
C LEU A 57 -1.57 16.22 -11.04
N GLN A 58 -2.60 16.23 -11.88
CA GLN A 58 -2.75 17.21 -12.94
C GLN A 58 -3.11 18.61 -12.43
N LEU A 59 -3.68 18.68 -11.22
CA LEU A 59 -4.02 19.91 -10.52
C LEU A 59 -3.18 20.02 -9.25
N ARG A 60 -2.54 21.17 -9.04
CA ARG A 60 -1.77 21.40 -7.83
C ARG A 60 -2.71 21.64 -6.64
N PRO A 61 -2.63 20.83 -5.56
CA PRO A 61 -3.42 21.06 -4.35
C PRO A 61 -2.92 22.30 -3.60
N GLN A 62 -3.83 23.04 -2.98
CA GLN A 62 -3.50 24.19 -2.14
C GLN A 62 -3.22 23.78 -0.69
N HIS A 63 -3.71 22.60 -0.27
CA HIS A 63 -3.53 22.04 1.05
C HIS A 63 -3.57 20.51 1.01
N LEU A 64 -2.77 19.82 1.85
CA LEU A 64 -2.75 18.37 1.96
C LEU A 64 -3.40 17.92 3.27
N LEU A 65 -4.38 17.04 3.20
CA LEU A 65 -4.91 16.32 4.35
C LEU A 65 -4.27 14.93 4.39
N ILE A 66 -3.58 14.62 5.47
CA ILE A 66 -2.78 13.40 5.61
C ILE A 66 -3.37 12.53 6.71
N ASP A 67 -3.69 11.28 6.40
CA ASP A 67 -4.08 10.31 7.42
C ASP A 67 -2.89 9.94 8.30
N GLY A 68 -3.09 9.99 9.62
CA GLY A 68 -2.07 9.69 10.61
C GLY A 68 -1.62 10.91 11.41
N ASN A 69 -0.49 10.79 12.10
CA ASN A 69 0.06 11.80 13.00
C ASN A 69 1.44 12.33 12.58
N ARG A 70 1.97 11.86 11.46
CA ARG A 70 3.29 12.23 10.95
C ARG A 70 3.25 12.41 9.44
N PHE A 71 3.95 13.43 8.96
CA PHE A 71 4.17 13.67 7.55
C PHE A 71 5.47 14.46 7.34
N LYS A 72 6.19 14.17 6.27
CA LYS A 72 7.33 14.96 5.84
C LYS A 72 6.83 16.04 4.89
N LYS A 73 7.06 17.33 5.26
CA LYS A 73 6.65 18.48 4.46
C LYS A 73 6.96 18.27 2.96
N TYR A 74 5.98 18.56 2.13
CA TYR A 74 6.09 18.50 0.68
C TYR A 74 6.15 19.91 0.09
N ARG A 75 7.33 20.30 -0.38
CA ARG A 75 7.59 21.63 -0.97
C ARG A 75 7.00 22.76 -0.10
N ASP A 76 6.28 23.69 -0.73
CA ASP A 76 5.61 24.84 -0.12
C ASP A 76 4.12 24.64 0.16
N ILE A 77 3.59 23.44 -0.07
CA ILE A 77 2.17 23.13 0.17
C ILE A 77 1.94 22.86 1.66
N PRO A 78 1.04 23.62 2.32
CA PRO A 78 0.70 23.38 3.71
C PRO A 78 -0.03 22.04 3.87
N HIS A 79 0.09 21.43 5.05
CA HIS A 79 -0.58 20.16 5.34
C HIS A 79 -1.15 20.11 6.75
N THR A 80 -2.14 19.26 6.94
CA THR A 80 -2.71 18.90 8.23
C THR A 80 -2.73 17.39 8.37
N THR A 81 -2.17 16.86 9.46
CA THR A 81 -2.24 15.44 9.81
C THR A 81 -3.51 15.18 10.63
N VAL A 82 -4.24 14.10 10.30
CA VAL A 82 -5.50 13.75 10.92
C VAL A 82 -5.49 12.27 11.30
N VAL A 83 -5.46 11.98 12.59
CA VAL A 83 -5.56 10.59 13.09
C VAL A 83 -6.94 10.02 12.78
N LYS A 84 -6.99 8.83 12.16
CA LYS A 84 -8.21 8.19 11.64
C LYS A 84 -8.97 9.12 10.70
N GLY A 85 -8.23 9.72 9.77
CA GLY A 85 -8.73 10.72 8.84
C GLY A 85 -9.72 10.15 7.84
N ASP A 86 -9.60 8.88 7.49
CA ASP A 86 -10.51 8.16 6.60
C ASP A 86 -11.96 8.06 7.12
N GLY A 87 -12.14 8.11 8.44
CA GLY A 87 -13.47 8.22 9.08
C GLY A 87 -13.99 9.65 9.25
N LYS A 88 -13.18 10.67 8.91
CA LYS A 88 -13.50 12.09 9.18
C LYS A 88 -13.60 12.95 7.91
N TYR A 89 -12.82 12.61 6.88
CA TYR A 89 -12.71 13.39 5.65
C TYR A 89 -12.90 12.51 4.42
N LEU A 90 -13.84 12.90 3.58
CA LEU A 90 -14.17 12.17 2.35
C LEU A 90 -12.95 12.02 1.41
N SER A 91 -12.14 13.06 1.28
CA SER A 91 -10.94 13.03 0.45
C SER A 91 -9.90 12.02 0.94
N ILE A 92 -9.72 11.88 2.26
CA ILE A 92 -8.84 10.87 2.85
C ILE A 92 -9.41 9.46 2.64
N ALA A 93 -10.72 9.28 2.85
CA ALA A 93 -11.41 8.01 2.60
C ALA A 93 -11.26 7.58 1.13
N ALA A 94 -11.49 8.50 0.20
CA ALA A 94 -11.32 8.25 -1.24
C ALA A 94 -9.88 7.85 -1.59
N ALA A 95 -8.89 8.59 -1.10
CA ALA A 95 -7.47 8.26 -1.29
C ALA A 95 -7.12 6.88 -0.72
N SER A 96 -7.65 6.52 0.45
CA SER A 96 -7.48 5.19 1.06
C SER A 96 -8.05 4.07 0.19
N ILE A 97 -9.22 4.27 -0.43
CA ILE A 97 -9.85 3.32 -1.35
C ILE A 97 -8.98 3.13 -2.60
N LEU A 98 -8.52 4.22 -3.22
CA LEU A 98 -7.62 4.14 -4.38
C LEU A 98 -6.33 3.39 -4.03
N ALA A 99 -5.66 3.76 -2.95
CA ALA A 99 -4.42 3.13 -2.53
C ALA A 99 -4.58 1.61 -2.30
N LYS A 100 -5.65 1.19 -1.62
CA LYS A 100 -5.94 -0.22 -1.32
C LYS A 100 -6.29 -1.01 -2.58
N THR A 101 -7.15 -0.50 -3.45
CA THR A 101 -7.59 -1.21 -4.67
C THR A 101 -6.46 -1.34 -5.68
N TYR A 102 -5.66 -0.28 -5.90
CA TYR A 102 -4.48 -0.35 -6.76
C TYR A 102 -3.40 -1.28 -6.23
N ARG A 103 -3.22 -1.34 -4.89
CA ARG A 103 -2.35 -2.32 -4.27
C ARG A 103 -2.86 -3.74 -4.47
N ASP A 104 -4.15 -3.98 -4.30
CA ASP A 104 -4.74 -5.30 -4.50
C ASP A 104 -4.55 -5.78 -5.95
N ASP A 105 -4.76 -4.93 -6.95
CA ASP A 105 -4.50 -5.23 -8.35
C ASP A 105 -3.03 -5.55 -8.61
N TYR A 106 -2.12 -4.77 -8.03
CA TYR A 106 -0.69 -5.00 -8.13
C TYR A 106 -0.29 -6.37 -7.55
N MET A 107 -0.81 -6.72 -6.37
CA MET A 107 -0.52 -8.00 -5.72
C MET A 107 -1.14 -9.18 -6.46
N ASN A 108 -2.30 -9.00 -7.10
CA ASN A 108 -2.90 -10.02 -7.96
C ASN A 108 -2.02 -10.31 -9.18
N ARG A 109 -1.52 -9.26 -9.87
CA ARG A 109 -0.57 -9.44 -10.99
C ARG A 109 0.71 -10.14 -10.57
N LEU A 110 1.28 -9.78 -9.41
CA LEU A 110 2.45 -10.47 -8.87
C LEU A 110 2.14 -11.93 -8.53
N HIS A 111 0.92 -12.26 -8.12
CA HIS A 111 0.52 -13.64 -7.90
C HIS A 111 0.46 -14.45 -9.19
N GLU A 112 0.04 -13.86 -10.32
CA GLU A 112 0.07 -14.52 -11.63
C GLU A 112 1.49 -14.87 -12.05
N GLU A 113 2.46 -13.98 -11.79
CA GLU A 113 3.88 -14.21 -12.07
C GLU A 113 4.53 -15.17 -11.05
N PHE A 114 4.16 -15.09 -9.78
CA PHE A 114 4.71 -15.87 -8.66
C PHE A 114 3.61 -16.54 -7.83
N PRO A 115 2.91 -17.56 -8.31
CA PRO A 115 1.71 -18.11 -7.67
C PRO A 115 1.98 -18.77 -6.31
N TYR A 116 3.22 -19.10 -6.00
CA TYR A 116 3.61 -19.84 -4.78
C TYR A 116 3.47 -19.02 -3.51
N TYR A 117 3.61 -17.68 -3.59
CA TYR A 117 3.62 -16.80 -2.42
C TYR A 117 2.24 -16.38 -1.92
N ASP A 118 1.17 -16.81 -2.58
CA ASP A 118 -0.22 -16.57 -2.19
C ASP A 118 -0.59 -15.07 -2.09
N TRP A 119 0.05 -14.24 -2.93
CA TRP A 119 -0.08 -12.78 -2.87
C TRP A 119 -1.47 -12.27 -3.23
N ASN A 120 -2.27 -13.02 -3.97
CA ASN A 120 -3.67 -12.71 -4.25
C ASN A 120 -4.56 -12.74 -2.99
N HIS A 121 -4.18 -13.51 -1.97
CA HIS A 121 -4.87 -13.58 -0.68
C HIS A 121 -4.18 -12.73 0.39
N ASN A 122 -2.89 -12.96 0.61
CA ASN A 122 -2.19 -12.33 1.73
C ASN A 122 -1.75 -10.89 1.48
N LYS A 123 -1.79 -10.40 0.21
CA LYS A 123 -1.41 -9.04 -0.18
C LYS A 123 -0.03 -8.60 0.35
N GLY A 124 0.90 -9.55 0.50
CA GLY A 124 2.24 -9.32 1.04
C GLY A 124 2.34 -9.28 2.55
N TYR A 125 1.27 -9.68 3.28
CA TYR A 125 1.33 -9.88 4.73
C TYR A 125 2.00 -11.21 5.08
N PRO A 126 2.70 -11.31 6.22
CA PRO A 126 3.51 -12.47 6.59
C PRO A 126 2.66 -13.63 7.15
N THR A 127 1.79 -14.22 6.33
CA THR A 127 1.03 -15.41 6.68
C THR A 127 1.94 -16.64 6.77
N LYS A 128 1.48 -17.69 7.47
CA LYS A 128 2.22 -18.97 7.56
C LYS A 128 2.53 -19.54 6.16
N LYS A 129 1.56 -19.50 5.24
CA LYS A 129 1.71 -19.98 3.86
C LYS A 129 2.76 -19.17 3.09
N HIS A 130 2.74 -17.83 3.22
CA HIS A 130 3.74 -16.95 2.59
C HIS A 130 5.15 -17.23 3.11
N ARG A 131 5.31 -17.37 4.43
CA ARG A 131 6.62 -17.71 5.04
C ARG A 131 7.13 -19.08 4.63
N ALA A 132 6.26 -20.10 4.57
CA ALA A 132 6.61 -21.43 4.09
C ALA A 132 7.08 -21.39 2.62
N ALA A 133 6.41 -20.64 1.77
CA ALA A 133 6.83 -20.46 0.38
C ALA A 133 8.20 -19.78 0.25
N ILE A 134 8.48 -18.77 1.11
CA ILE A 134 9.81 -18.13 1.15
C ILE A 134 10.89 -19.14 1.61
N ALA A 135 10.61 -19.96 2.63
CA ALA A 135 11.55 -20.96 3.13
C ALA A 135 11.87 -22.04 2.06
N GLU A 136 10.88 -22.43 1.26
CA GLU A 136 11.02 -23.46 0.23
C GLU A 136 11.68 -22.92 -1.06
N ARG A 137 11.32 -21.71 -1.49
CA ARG A 137 11.64 -21.19 -2.84
C ARG A 137 12.52 -19.95 -2.85
N GLY A 138 12.87 -19.43 -1.66
CA GLY A 138 13.62 -18.20 -1.53
C GLY A 138 12.76 -16.95 -1.71
N THR A 139 13.42 -15.85 -2.02
CA THR A 139 12.80 -14.54 -2.22
C THR A 139 12.76 -14.14 -3.69
N THR A 140 12.00 -13.12 -4.00
CA THR A 140 11.97 -12.45 -5.31
C THR A 140 12.36 -10.99 -5.12
N PRO A 141 12.61 -10.20 -6.19
CA PRO A 141 12.84 -8.76 -6.10
C PRO A 141 11.68 -7.96 -5.47
N TYR A 142 10.52 -8.58 -5.30
CA TYR A 142 9.33 -7.98 -4.71
C TYR A 142 9.21 -8.17 -3.20
N HIS A 143 10.16 -8.91 -2.58
CA HIS A 143 10.26 -9.02 -1.13
C HIS A 143 11.09 -7.87 -0.55
N ARG A 144 10.70 -7.42 0.66
CA ARG A 144 11.44 -6.40 1.43
C ARG A 144 12.46 -7.13 2.29
N MET A 145 13.73 -7.08 1.91
CA MET A 145 14.79 -7.87 2.53
C MET A 145 15.13 -7.45 3.96
N THR A 146 14.85 -6.20 4.33
CA THR A 146 15.04 -5.71 5.71
C THR A 146 13.94 -6.13 6.68
N PHE A 147 12.86 -6.78 6.18
CA PHE A 147 11.78 -7.27 7.02
C PHE A 147 12.05 -8.71 7.48
N ASN A 148 11.54 -9.08 8.66
CA ASN A 148 11.61 -10.46 9.13
C ASN A 148 10.71 -11.37 8.27
N LEU A 149 11.29 -11.94 7.22
CA LEU A 149 10.58 -12.71 6.21
C LEU A 149 10.12 -14.08 6.73
N LEU A 150 10.91 -14.73 7.58
CA LEU A 150 10.64 -16.11 8.02
C LEU A 150 9.94 -16.19 9.39
N GLY A 151 10.02 -15.13 10.22
CA GLY A 151 9.39 -15.11 11.56
C GLY A 151 10.03 -16.10 12.56
N GLY A 152 10.43 -15.59 13.71
CA GLY A 152 11.23 -16.38 14.67
C GLY A 152 12.71 -16.22 14.40
N GLY A 153 13.55 -16.15 15.43
CA GLY A 153 14.96 -15.74 15.39
C GLY A 153 15.72 -16.23 14.14
N GLN A 154 16.58 -15.37 13.66
CA GLN A 154 17.41 -15.48 12.45
C GLN A 154 17.60 -16.92 11.92
N LEU A 155 16.78 -17.31 10.95
CA LEU A 155 17.14 -18.40 10.04
C LEU A 155 17.94 -17.75 8.92
N GLU A 156 19.20 -18.09 8.81
CA GLU A 156 20.03 -17.75 7.67
C GLU A 156 19.35 -18.30 6.43
N LEU A 157 19.14 -17.41 5.44
CA LEU A 157 18.65 -17.84 4.13
C LEU A 157 19.76 -18.69 3.49
N PRO A 158 19.49 -19.92 3.04
CA PRO A 158 20.51 -20.81 2.53
C PRO A 158 21.18 -20.39 1.19
N PHE A 159 20.89 -19.20 0.69
CA PHE A 159 21.39 -18.69 -0.58
C PHE A 159 21.69 -17.18 -0.51
N LEU A 160 22.78 -16.84 0.11
CA LEU A 160 23.55 -15.61 -0.15
C LEU A 160 24.95 -16.01 -0.56
#